data_3887ae16e4e893cf8aafe3688fec8a16
#
_entry.id   3887ae16e4e893cf8aafe3688fec8a16
#
_cell.length_a   1.000
_cell.length_b   1.000
_cell.length_c   1.000
_cell.angle_alpha   90.00
_cell.angle_beta   90.00
_cell.angle_gamma   90.00
#
_symmetry.space_group_name_H-M   'P 1'
#
loop_
_entity.id
_entity.type
_entity.pdbx_description
1 polymer ?
#
loop_
_entity_poly.entity_id
_entity_poly.type
_entity_poly.pdbx_seq_one_letter_code
_entity_poly.pdbx_strand_id
1 'polypeptide(L)'
;QLGTPISSLMAWMELLQAMGVDEETVREMNKDVNRLSTIASRFSKIGSRPQMDVENLNPVIGHAASYMGTRISSRIELSVHLCDEELPVRLSAPLFEWVMENLMKNAVDAMEGSGKITIETLREGKRAVINVTDTGRGIPRKNQKTVFNPGYTTKKRGWGLGLTLAKRIIEQYHMGKIFVSWSEPGEGTKFTI
;
A
#
# COMPACT_ATOMS: atom_id res chain seq x y z
N GLN A 1 1.22 -19.72 -10.51
CA GLN A 1 1.36 -21.03 -9.84
C GLN A 1 0.89 -21.03 -8.36
N LEU A 2 0.67 -19.86 -7.71
CA LEU A 2 0.13 -19.80 -6.33
C LEU A 2 -1.41 -19.93 -6.28
N GLY A 3 -2.10 -19.69 -7.37
CA GLY A 3 -3.57 -19.75 -7.41
C GLY A 3 -4.13 -21.15 -7.11
N THR A 4 -3.56 -22.19 -7.70
CA THR A 4 -4.01 -23.58 -7.51
C THR A 4 -3.97 -24.04 -6.05
N PRO A 5 -2.85 -23.91 -5.29
CA PRO A 5 -2.84 -24.30 -3.87
C PRO A 5 -3.79 -23.48 -3.01
N ILE A 6 -4.01 -22.20 -3.33
CA ILE A 6 -4.96 -21.36 -2.59
C ILE A 6 -6.40 -21.82 -2.86
N SER A 7 -6.76 -22.11 -4.11
CA SER A 7 -8.08 -22.67 -4.44
C SER A 7 -8.30 -24.02 -3.75
N SER A 8 -7.27 -24.86 -3.65
CA SER A 8 -7.34 -26.12 -2.90
C SER A 8 -7.56 -25.89 -1.41
N LEU A 9 -6.86 -24.91 -0.80
CA LEU A 9 -7.10 -24.53 0.61
C LEU A 9 -8.52 -24.03 0.84
N MET A 10 -9.08 -23.23 -0.07
CA MET A 10 -10.48 -22.78 0.03
C MET A 10 -11.45 -23.96 -0.02
N ALA A 11 -11.25 -24.93 -0.92
CA ALA A 11 -12.07 -26.14 -0.99
C ALA A 11 -11.97 -26.99 0.30
N TRP A 12 -10.77 -27.11 0.88
CA TRP A 12 -10.59 -27.79 2.18
C TRP A 12 -11.32 -27.06 3.31
N MET A 13 -11.36 -25.73 3.28
CA MET A 13 -12.10 -24.95 4.29
C MET A 13 -13.60 -25.20 4.21
N GLU A 14 -14.18 -25.25 3.00
CA GLU A 14 -15.59 -25.61 2.79
C GLU A 14 -15.90 -27.03 3.31
N LEU A 15 -14.99 -27.98 3.07
CA LEU A 15 -15.13 -29.34 3.59
C LEU A 15 -15.08 -29.40 5.11
N LEU A 16 -14.15 -28.70 5.75
CA LEU A 16 -14.04 -28.65 7.21
C LEU A 16 -15.29 -28.04 7.84
N GLN A 17 -15.87 -27.01 7.21
CA GLN A 17 -17.14 -26.44 7.64
C GLN A 17 -18.30 -27.46 7.53
N ALA A 18 -18.37 -28.21 6.42
CA ALA A 18 -19.35 -29.27 6.23
C ALA A 18 -19.18 -30.44 7.21
N MET A 19 -17.98 -30.71 7.68
CA MET A 19 -17.66 -31.73 8.68
C MET A 19 -17.97 -31.29 10.14
N GLY A 20 -18.49 -30.08 10.35
CA GLY A 20 -18.87 -29.58 11.67
C GLY A 20 -17.68 -29.15 12.54
N VAL A 21 -16.56 -28.80 11.95
CA VAL A 21 -15.46 -28.18 12.69
C VAL A 21 -15.93 -26.83 13.24
N ASP A 22 -15.44 -26.49 14.42
CA ASP A 22 -15.75 -25.26 15.13
C ASP A 22 -15.74 -24.03 14.21
N GLU A 23 -16.86 -23.29 14.18
CA GLU A 23 -17.05 -22.15 13.27
C GLU A 23 -16.03 -21.04 13.49
N GLU A 24 -15.54 -20.85 14.71
CA GLU A 24 -14.54 -19.84 15.01
C GLU A 24 -13.19 -20.20 14.37
N THR A 25 -12.79 -21.46 14.48
CA THR A 25 -11.58 -21.99 13.84
C THR A 25 -11.65 -21.86 12.33
N VAL A 26 -12.77 -22.28 11.72
CA VAL A 26 -12.96 -22.16 10.25
C VAL A 26 -12.93 -20.70 9.82
N ARG A 27 -13.52 -19.78 10.58
CA ARG A 27 -13.52 -18.34 10.28
C ARG A 27 -12.13 -17.74 10.33
N GLU A 28 -11.30 -18.08 11.32
CA GLU A 28 -9.91 -17.59 11.41
C GLU A 28 -9.05 -18.14 10.27
N MET A 29 -9.17 -19.42 9.94
CA MET A 29 -8.48 -20.02 8.80
C MET A 29 -8.91 -19.34 7.46
N ASN A 30 -10.21 -19.07 7.27
CA ASN A 30 -10.71 -18.34 6.11
C ASN A 30 -10.10 -16.93 5.99
N LYS A 31 -9.91 -16.22 7.10
CA LYS A 31 -9.22 -14.92 7.08
C LYS A 31 -7.80 -15.04 6.53
N ASP A 32 -7.06 -16.06 6.96
CA ASP A 32 -5.68 -16.27 6.52
C ASP A 32 -5.60 -16.73 5.06
N VAL A 33 -6.46 -17.64 4.63
CA VAL A 33 -6.55 -18.09 3.22
C VAL A 33 -6.93 -16.93 2.30
N ASN A 34 -7.92 -16.12 2.68
CA ASN A 34 -8.29 -14.93 1.92
C ASN A 34 -7.17 -13.90 1.86
N ARG A 35 -6.39 -13.76 2.94
CA ARG A 35 -5.19 -12.92 2.97
C ARG A 35 -4.11 -13.43 2.01
N LEU A 36 -3.87 -14.74 1.98
CA LEU A 36 -2.95 -15.39 1.04
C LEU A 36 -3.42 -15.21 -0.41
N SER A 37 -4.71 -15.39 -0.67
CA SER A 37 -5.33 -15.17 -1.97
C SER A 37 -5.13 -13.73 -2.47
N THR A 38 -5.36 -12.76 -1.60
CA THR A 38 -5.12 -11.35 -1.92
C THR A 38 -3.66 -11.07 -2.25
N ILE A 39 -2.72 -11.62 -1.47
CA ILE A 39 -1.28 -11.48 -1.72
C ILE A 39 -0.92 -12.12 -3.08
N ALA A 40 -1.36 -13.34 -3.33
CA ALA A 40 -1.08 -14.06 -4.57
C ALA A 40 -1.66 -13.35 -5.80
N SER A 41 -2.88 -12.83 -5.72
CA SER A 41 -3.51 -12.01 -6.77
C SER A 41 -2.70 -10.74 -7.05
N ARG A 42 -2.23 -10.05 -6.01
CA ARG A 42 -1.38 -8.86 -6.15
C ARG A 42 -0.05 -9.22 -6.83
N PHE A 43 0.59 -10.33 -6.45
CA PHE A 43 1.81 -10.81 -7.12
C PHE A 43 1.58 -11.24 -8.56
N SER A 44 0.45 -11.87 -8.86
CA SER A 44 0.08 -12.24 -10.23
C SER A 44 -0.07 -11.02 -11.14
N LYS A 45 -0.69 -9.94 -10.63
CA LYS A 45 -0.79 -8.66 -11.35
C LYS A 45 0.55 -7.98 -11.61
N ILE A 46 1.53 -8.18 -10.72
CA ILE A 46 2.91 -7.70 -10.91
C ILE A 46 3.67 -8.58 -11.93
N GLY A 47 3.32 -9.86 -12.05
CA GLY A 47 3.94 -10.81 -12.99
C GLY A 47 3.40 -10.73 -14.42
N SER A 48 2.23 -10.15 -14.61
CA SER A 48 1.62 -9.87 -15.93
C SER A 48 1.82 -8.41 -16.31
N ARG A 49 1.80 -8.09 -17.61
CA ARG A 49 1.79 -6.68 -18.04
C ARG A 49 0.47 -6.05 -17.59
N PRO A 50 0.50 -5.07 -16.66
CA PRO A 50 -0.72 -4.42 -16.21
C PRO A 50 -1.33 -3.61 -17.36
N GLN A 51 -2.66 -3.55 -17.40
CA GLN A 51 -3.34 -2.59 -18.26
C GLN A 51 -3.04 -1.19 -17.74
N MET A 52 -2.63 -0.29 -18.64
CA MET A 52 -2.22 1.07 -18.34
C MET A 52 -3.09 2.02 -19.16
N ASP A 53 -3.98 2.73 -18.49
CA ASP A 53 -4.90 3.67 -19.10
C ASP A 53 -4.54 5.10 -18.69
N VAL A 54 -4.96 6.09 -19.49
CA VAL A 54 -4.82 7.49 -19.09
C VAL A 54 -6.04 7.85 -18.23
N GLU A 55 -5.79 8.09 -16.96
CA GLU A 55 -6.83 8.41 -15.99
C GLU A 55 -6.44 9.65 -15.18
N ASN A 56 -7.43 10.35 -14.63
CA ASN A 56 -7.18 11.41 -13.66
C ASN A 56 -6.72 10.77 -12.34
N LEU A 57 -5.56 11.20 -11.84
CA LEU A 57 -4.94 10.67 -10.62
C LEU A 57 -5.76 10.97 -9.36
N ASN A 58 -6.41 12.12 -9.28
CA ASN A 58 -7.12 12.57 -8.08
C ASN A 58 -8.20 11.61 -7.60
N PRO A 59 -9.12 11.08 -8.44
CA PRO A 59 -10.08 10.07 -8.02
C PRO A 59 -9.43 8.79 -7.49
N VAL A 60 -8.33 8.33 -8.09
CA VAL A 60 -7.62 7.13 -7.67
C VAL A 60 -7.02 7.30 -6.25
N ILE A 61 -6.42 8.46 -5.99
CA ILE A 61 -5.92 8.83 -4.65
C ILE A 61 -7.07 8.93 -3.66
N GLY A 62 -8.16 9.60 -4.01
CA GLY A 62 -9.34 9.76 -3.17
C GLY A 62 -9.94 8.40 -2.78
N HIS A 63 -10.05 7.47 -3.73
CA HIS A 63 -10.54 6.12 -3.48
C HIS A 63 -9.63 5.33 -2.52
N ALA A 64 -8.32 5.33 -2.76
CA ALA A 64 -7.35 4.69 -1.87
C ALA A 64 -7.37 5.27 -0.44
N ALA A 65 -7.47 6.60 -0.32
CA ALA A 65 -7.56 7.29 0.98
C ALA A 65 -8.86 6.95 1.72
N SER A 66 -10.00 6.97 1.03
CA SER A 66 -11.30 6.58 1.59
C SER A 66 -11.30 5.13 2.08
N TYR A 67 -10.77 4.21 1.27
CA TYR A 67 -10.63 2.81 1.65
C TYR A 67 -9.79 2.62 2.91
N MET A 68 -8.69 3.33 3.04
CA MET A 68 -7.83 3.27 4.21
C MET A 68 -8.44 3.98 5.42
N GLY A 69 -9.13 5.12 5.23
CA GLY A 69 -9.76 5.89 6.29
C GLY A 69 -10.73 5.07 7.15
N THR A 70 -11.43 4.10 6.55
CA THR A 70 -12.32 3.18 7.29
C THR A 70 -11.61 2.09 8.07
N ARG A 71 -10.29 1.95 7.93
CA ARG A 71 -9.48 0.83 8.49
C ARG A 71 -8.38 1.26 9.43
N ILE A 72 -8.11 2.56 9.52
CA ILE A 72 -7.13 3.11 10.46
C ILE A 72 -7.80 3.51 11.76
N SER A 73 -7.01 3.60 12.82
CA SER A 73 -7.49 4.03 14.13
C SER A 73 -8.07 5.44 14.06
N SER A 74 -9.17 5.70 14.78
CA SER A 74 -9.77 7.04 14.92
C SER A 74 -8.82 8.06 15.59
N ARG A 75 -7.73 7.61 16.20
CA ARG A 75 -6.67 8.45 16.76
C ARG A 75 -5.65 8.93 15.71
N ILE A 76 -5.77 8.48 14.47
CA ILE A 76 -4.94 8.92 13.34
C ILE A 76 -5.79 9.79 12.44
N GLU A 77 -5.40 11.04 12.31
CA GLU A 77 -6.03 11.99 11.38
C GLU A 77 -5.54 11.72 9.96
N LEU A 78 -6.45 11.52 9.02
CA LEU A 78 -6.16 11.41 7.60
C LEU A 78 -6.66 12.65 6.86
N SER A 79 -5.75 13.49 6.39
CA SER A 79 -6.05 14.70 5.59
C SER A 79 -5.66 14.48 4.13
N VAL A 80 -6.54 14.84 3.20
CA VAL A 80 -6.31 14.68 1.76
C VAL A 80 -6.54 16.03 1.07
N HIS A 81 -5.50 16.54 0.43
CA HIS A 81 -5.49 17.80 -0.31
C HIS A 81 -5.17 17.51 -1.78
N LEU A 82 -6.21 17.39 -2.57
CA LEU A 82 -6.07 17.13 -3.99
C LEU A 82 -5.94 18.45 -4.76
N CYS A 83 -5.10 18.44 -5.79
CA CYS A 83 -4.97 19.54 -6.74
C CYS A 83 -6.32 19.80 -7.42
N ASP A 84 -6.70 21.06 -7.57
CA ASP A 84 -7.94 21.45 -8.24
C ASP A 84 -7.96 21.11 -9.74
N GLU A 85 -6.78 21.01 -10.35
CA GLU A 85 -6.63 20.62 -11.74
C GLU A 85 -6.72 19.11 -11.92
N GLU A 86 -7.22 18.67 -13.08
CA GLU A 86 -7.09 17.29 -13.48
C GLU A 86 -5.63 16.92 -13.69
N LEU A 87 -5.25 15.77 -13.18
CA LEU A 87 -3.90 15.21 -13.31
C LEU A 87 -3.96 13.94 -14.18
N PRO A 88 -4.10 14.07 -15.52
CA PRO A 88 -4.13 12.92 -16.41
C PRO A 88 -2.75 12.26 -16.46
N VAL A 89 -2.67 11.02 -16.02
CA VAL A 89 -1.46 10.19 -16.01
C VAL A 89 -1.76 8.80 -16.56
N ARG A 90 -0.78 8.20 -17.22
CA ARG A 90 -0.89 6.82 -17.65
C ARG A 90 -0.60 5.90 -16.48
N LEU A 91 -1.63 5.26 -15.94
CA LEU A 91 -1.51 4.43 -14.75
C LEU A 91 -2.37 3.17 -14.82
N SER A 92 -2.10 2.23 -13.93
CA SER A 92 -2.98 1.13 -13.56
C SER A 92 -3.58 1.43 -12.20
N ALA A 93 -4.84 1.85 -12.14
CA ALA A 93 -5.48 2.25 -10.88
C ALA A 93 -5.33 1.20 -9.77
N PRO A 94 -5.54 -0.12 -10.01
CA PRO A 94 -5.39 -1.12 -8.95
C PRO A 94 -3.97 -1.25 -8.39
N LEU A 95 -2.94 -1.06 -9.24
CA LEU A 95 -1.55 -1.10 -8.78
C LEU A 95 -1.17 0.19 -8.06
N PHE A 96 -1.70 1.32 -8.52
CA PHE A 96 -1.43 2.61 -7.90
C PHE A 96 -2.10 2.72 -6.52
N GLU A 97 -3.35 2.29 -6.40
CA GLU A 97 -4.06 2.17 -5.11
C GLU A 97 -3.27 1.31 -4.13
N TRP A 98 -2.69 0.21 -4.60
CA TRP A 98 -1.87 -0.63 -3.74
C TRP A 98 -0.59 0.08 -3.26
N VAL A 99 0.05 0.90 -4.09
CA VAL A 99 1.18 1.75 -3.66
C VAL A 99 0.73 2.68 -2.54
N MET A 100 -0.41 3.36 -2.71
CA MET A 100 -0.97 4.25 -1.70
C MET A 100 -1.30 3.52 -0.40
N GLU A 101 -1.95 2.34 -0.47
CA GLU A 101 -2.19 1.49 0.70
C GLU A 101 -0.90 1.15 1.45
N ASN A 102 0.18 0.80 0.72
CA ASN A 102 1.46 0.47 1.35
C ASN A 102 2.08 1.67 2.07
N LEU A 103 2.03 2.86 1.46
CA LEU A 103 2.56 4.08 2.08
C LEU A 103 1.76 4.44 3.33
N MET A 104 0.41 4.45 3.25
CA MET A 104 -0.46 4.73 4.40
C MET A 104 -0.30 3.70 5.52
N LYS A 105 -0.18 2.40 5.20
CA LYS A 105 0.12 1.37 6.20
C LYS A 105 1.47 1.59 6.89
N ASN A 106 2.49 1.99 6.14
CA ASN A 106 3.79 2.29 6.72
C ASN A 106 3.72 3.51 7.64
N ALA A 107 2.96 4.53 7.26
CA ALA A 107 2.69 5.71 8.09
C ALA A 107 1.99 5.32 9.41
N VAL A 108 0.89 4.54 9.34
CA VAL A 108 0.17 4.03 10.52
C VAL A 108 1.10 3.28 11.47
N ASP A 109 1.92 2.38 10.92
CA ASP A 109 2.87 1.58 11.72
C ASP A 109 3.98 2.44 12.34
N ALA A 110 4.36 3.56 11.69
CA ALA A 110 5.39 4.47 12.21
C ALA A 110 4.88 5.36 13.33
N MET A 111 3.57 5.60 13.41
CA MET A 111 2.92 6.47 14.39
C MET A 111 2.49 5.76 15.70
N GLU A 112 2.61 4.45 15.77
CA GLU A 112 2.34 3.65 16.99
C GLU A 112 0.95 3.91 17.63
N GLY A 113 -0.03 4.27 16.81
CA GLY A 113 -1.44 4.34 17.20
C GLY A 113 -2.08 5.73 17.24
N SER A 114 -1.31 6.82 17.13
CA SER A 114 -1.86 8.18 17.02
C SER A 114 -0.95 9.09 16.21
N GLY A 115 -1.52 10.03 15.47
CA GLY A 115 -0.77 10.97 14.65
C GLY A 115 -1.57 11.48 13.46
N LYS A 116 -0.87 11.96 12.44
CA LYS A 116 -1.49 12.53 11.24
C LYS A 116 -0.84 11.98 9.97
N ILE A 117 -1.67 11.64 8.99
CA ILE A 117 -1.26 11.36 7.61
C ILE A 117 -1.82 12.47 6.73
N THR A 118 -0.96 13.10 5.95
CA THR A 118 -1.36 14.10 4.96
C THR A 118 -1.00 13.59 3.56
N ILE A 119 -1.98 13.57 2.66
CA ILE A 119 -1.78 13.23 1.25
C ILE A 119 -2.05 14.49 0.44
N GLU A 120 -1.10 14.86 -0.41
CA GLU A 120 -1.21 16.03 -1.28
C GLU A 120 -0.92 15.63 -2.71
N THR A 121 -1.71 16.15 -3.66
CA THR A 121 -1.40 16.06 -5.09
C THR A 121 -1.10 17.43 -5.65
N LEU A 122 -0.09 17.53 -6.49
CA LEU A 122 0.38 18.77 -7.08
C LEU A 122 0.68 18.56 -8.57
N ARG A 123 0.57 19.63 -9.36
CA ARG A 123 1.08 19.68 -10.72
C ARG A 123 2.41 20.42 -10.75
N GLU A 124 3.46 19.77 -11.19
CA GLU A 124 4.77 20.39 -11.42
C GLU A 124 5.12 20.32 -12.90
N GLY A 125 4.74 21.35 -13.65
CA GLY A 125 4.89 21.39 -15.10
C GLY A 125 4.07 20.28 -15.78
N LYS A 126 4.75 19.28 -16.36
CA LYS A 126 4.10 18.12 -17.00
C LYS A 126 3.99 16.90 -16.10
N ARG A 127 4.35 17.01 -14.83
CA ARG A 127 4.36 15.90 -13.88
C ARG A 127 3.25 16.07 -12.86
N ALA A 128 2.62 14.97 -12.50
CA ALA A 128 1.84 14.86 -11.29
C ALA A 128 2.78 14.46 -10.16
N VAL A 129 2.68 15.12 -9.03
CA VAL A 129 3.47 14.84 -7.82
C VAL A 129 2.51 14.50 -6.70
N ILE A 130 2.82 13.43 -5.97
CA ILE A 130 2.06 13.01 -4.80
C ILE A 130 3.00 13.00 -3.60
N ASN A 131 2.60 13.70 -2.54
CA ASN A 131 3.26 13.67 -1.24
C ASN A 131 2.41 12.88 -0.25
N VAL A 132 3.03 11.93 0.44
CA VAL A 132 2.43 11.23 1.58
C VAL A 132 3.30 11.51 2.78
N THR A 133 2.78 12.30 3.72
CA THR A 133 3.50 12.74 4.92
C THR A 133 2.87 12.12 6.16
N ASP A 134 3.68 11.58 7.05
CA ASP A 134 3.27 11.11 8.36
C ASP A 134 4.03 11.81 9.49
N THR A 135 3.47 11.82 10.68
CA THR A 135 4.07 12.34 11.91
C THR A 135 4.64 11.21 12.79
N GLY A 136 5.10 10.14 12.17
CA GLY A 136 5.63 8.98 12.87
C GLY A 136 7.08 9.14 13.32
N ARG A 137 7.69 8.01 13.68
CA ARG A 137 9.07 7.97 14.23
C ARG A 137 10.18 8.41 13.28
N GLY A 138 9.88 8.65 12.01
CA GLY A 138 10.85 9.04 11.00
C GLY A 138 11.82 7.92 10.58
N ILE A 139 12.66 8.24 9.59
CA ILE A 139 13.66 7.33 9.01
C ILE A 139 15.03 7.98 9.08
N PRO A 140 15.99 7.40 9.81
CA PRO A 140 17.36 7.92 9.86
C PRO A 140 17.97 8.09 8.46
N ARG A 141 18.70 9.18 8.23
CA ARG A 141 19.24 9.57 6.92
C ARG A 141 19.97 8.43 6.18
N LYS A 142 20.75 7.63 6.91
CA LYS A 142 21.46 6.46 6.37
C LYS A 142 20.55 5.38 5.80
N ASN A 143 19.28 5.32 6.25
CA ASN A 143 18.31 4.30 5.87
C ASN A 143 17.33 4.77 4.79
N GLN A 144 17.24 6.07 4.47
CA GLN A 144 16.24 6.63 3.55
C GLN A 144 16.31 6.07 2.14
N LYS A 145 17.48 5.63 1.70
CA LYS A 145 17.65 4.92 0.41
C LYS A 145 17.43 3.41 0.55
N THR A 146 17.85 2.84 1.67
CA THR A 146 17.81 1.38 1.89
C THR A 146 16.43 0.85 2.26
N VAL A 147 15.49 1.71 2.69
CA VAL A 147 14.10 1.30 3.01
C VAL A 147 13.36 0.70 1.80
N PHE A 148 13.83 0.96 0.59
CA PHE A 148 13.28 0.38 -0.65
C PHE A 148 13.93 -0.95 -1.05
N ASN A 149 14.98 -1.41 -0.35
CA ASN A 149 15.65 -2.66 -0.66
C ASN A 149 14.79 -3.86 -0.22
N PRO A 150 14.78 -4.96 -1.00
CA PRO A 150 14.04 -6.16 -0.63
C PRO A 150 14.47 -6.69 0.75
N GLY A 151 13.46 -7.01 1.57
CA GLY A 151 13.69 -7.58 2.90
C GLY A 151 14.05 -6.54 3.98
N TYR A 152 14.20 -5.27 3.65
CA TYR A 152 14.43 -4.24 4.67
C TYR A 152 13.16 -4.02 5.51
N THR A 153 13.25 -4.28 6.79
CA THR A 153 12.17 -4.04 7.74
C THR A 153 12.71 -3.78 9.14
N THR A 154 12.07 -2.86 9.84
CA THR A 154 12.28 -2.61 11.27
C THR A 154 11.16 -3.22 12.13
N LYS A 155 10.19 -3.89 11.48
CA LYS A 155 9.02 -4.47 12.13
C LYS A 155 9.32 -5.89 12.59
N LYS A 156 8.86 -6.27 13.79
CA LYS A 156 8.94 -7.66 14.30
C LYS A 156 8.19 -8.66 13.41
N ARG A 157 7.13 -8.22 12.73
CA ARG A 157 6.34 -8.99 11.78
C ARG A 157 6.22 -8.21 10.48
N GLY A 158 6.78 -8.75 9.41
CA GLY A 158 6.75 -8.13 8.07
C GLY A 158 7.91 -8.65 7.23
N TRP A 159 7.69 -8.74 5.93
CA TRP A 159 8.66 -9.31 4.99
C TRP A 159 9.57 -8.25 4.35
N GLY A 160 9.39 -6.97 4.71
CA GLY A 160 10.16 -5.88 4.11
C GLY A 160 9.96 -5.70 2.60
N LEU A 161 8.81 -6.12 2.06
CA LEU A 161 8.55 -6.10 0.62
C LEU A 161 7.64 -4.94 0.17
N GLY A 162 6.94 -4.27 1.09
CA GLY A 162 5.94 -3.25 0.73
C GLY A 162 6.53 -2.09 -0.06
N LEU A 163 7.58 -1.44 0.46
CA LEU A 163 8.23 -0.32 -0.22
C LEU A 163 9.01 -0.76 -1.46
N THR A 164 9.61 -1.96 -1.46
CA THR A 164 10.27 -2.53 -2.64
C THR A 164 9.28 -2.70 -3.78
N LEU A 165 8.10 -3.25 -3.49
CA LEU A 165 7.05 -3.44 -4.49
C LEU A 165 6.45 -2.11 -4.93
N ALA A 166 6.22 -1.17 -4.03
CA ALA A 166 5.79 0.18 -4.36
C ALA A 166 6.77 0.84 -5.33
N LYS A 167 8.07 0.75 -5.05
CA LYS A 167 9.12 1.27 -5.93
C LYS A 167 9.09 0.59 -7.31
N ARG A 168 8.99 -0.73 -7.35
CA ARG A 168 8.88 -1.47 -8.60
C ARG A 168 7.67 -1.05 -9.42
N ILE A 169 6.51 -0.91 -8.78
CA ILE A 169 5.27 -0.49 -9.44
C ILE A 169 5.43 0.90 -10.04
N ILE A 170 5.91 1.86 -9.26
CA ILE A 170 6.07 3.23 -9.73
C ILE A 170 7.14 3.33 -10.82
N GLU A 171 8.33 2.76 -10.62
CA GLU A 171 9.44 2.94 -11.55
C GLU A 171 9.32 2.09 -12.82
N GLN A 172 8.86 0.83 -12.73
CA GLN A 172 8.83 -0.08 -13.87
C GLN A 172 7.53 -0.04 -14.68
N TYR A 173 6.39 0.22 -14.02
CA TYR A 173 5.10 0.23 -14.72
C TYR A 173 4.57 1.64 -14.98
N HIS A 174 4.78 2.57 -14.05
CA HIS A 174 4.28 3.94 -14.18
C HIS A 174 5.34 4.93 -14.67
N MET A 175 6.59 4.48 -14.88
CA MET A 175 7.71 5.30 -15.35
C MET A 175 7.97 6.55 -14.48
N GLY A 176 7.53 6.49 -13.23
CA GLY A 176 7.68 7.54 -12.23
C GLY A 176 8.91 7.32 -11.35
N LYS A 177 8.95 8.05 -10.23
CA LYS A 177 9.96 7.89 -9.18
C LYS A 177 9.26 7.86 -7.82
N ILE A 178 9.82 7.13 -6.87
CA ILE A 178 9.40 7.17 -5.46
C ILE A 178 10.63 7.28 -4.56
N PHE A 179 10.59 8.21 -3.63
CA PHE A 179 11.71 8.45 -2.73
C PHE A 179 11.24 9.11 -1.43
N VAL A 180 12.11 9.10 -0.43
CA VAL A 180 11.92 9.88 0.80
C VAL A 180 12.44 11.30 0.51
N SER A 181 11.54 12.27 0.42
CA SER A 181 11.88 13.67 0.16
C SER A 181 12.28 14.40 1.44
N TRP A 182 11.72 13.98 2.56
CA TRP A 182 12.07 14.45 3.89
C TRP A 182 11.78 13.39 4.95
N SER A 183 12.64 13.26 5.92
CA SER A 183 12.35 12.49 7.13
C SER A 183 13.37 12.84 8.24
N GLU A 184 12.84 13.07 9.43
CA GLU A 184 13.62 13.32 10.66
C GLU A 184 13.16 12.38 11.77
N PRO A 185 14.10 11.75 12.50
CA PRO A 185 13.77 10.87 13.62
C PRO A 185 12.94 11.58 14.69
N GLY A 186 11.77 11.03 14.99
CA GLY A 186 10.82 11.56 15.98
C GLY A 186 9.85 12.63 15.44
N GLU A 187 10.02 13.08 14.19
CA GLU A 187 9.16 14.11 13.60
C GLU A 187 8.26 13.58 12.48
N GLY A 188 8.75 12.61 11.69
CA GLY A 188 7.94 12.01 10.64
C GLY A 188 8.68 11.69 9.34
N THR A 189 7.90 11.37 8.32
CA THR A 189 8.42 11.04 6.98
C THR A 189 7.52 11.61 5.90
N LYS A 190 8.13 12.13 4.84
CA LYS A 190 7.47 12.48 3.58
C LYS A 190 8.01 11.61 2.45
N PHE A 191 7.13 10.78 1.89
CA PHE A 191 7.37 10.09 0.64
C PHE A 191 6.83 10.94 -0.51
N THR A 192 7.59 11.02 -1.60
CA THR A 192 7.19 11.70 -2.84
C THR A 192 7.21 10.71 -4.01
N ILE A 193 6.17 10.77 -4.81
CA ILE A 193 6.00 10.03 -6.06
C ILE A 193 5.91 11.03 -7.21
#